data_4d3f2ab13b13254780a364dc21687b2c
#
_entry.id   4d3f2ab13b13254780a364dc21687b2c
#
_cell.length_a   1.000
_cell.length_b   1.000
_cell.length_c   1.000
_cell.angle_alpha   90.00
_cell.angle_beta   90.00
_cell.angle_gamma   90.00
#
_symmetry.space_group_name_H-M   'P 1'
#
loop_
_entity.id
_entity.type
_entity.pdbx_description
1 polymer ?
#
loop_
_entity_poly.entity_id
_entity_poly.type
_entity_poly.pdbx_seq_one_letter_code
_entity_poly.pdbx_strand_id
1 'polypeptide(L)'
;MYKRQAQRIAEGKVPARLQDKEIFLLDMTSLVAGTQFRGQFEQRVKGLISEVKAAGNIILFIDEIHSIVGAGDSDGSMNAANIMKPALSRGQMQVIGATTFAEYRKYIEKDSALERRFQPVKVEEPSLLDTIEVIKGIRVYYEKHHCVRVPDPIVTSIVKLSERYITDRFLPDKAIDLLDEACACCNLRHPEITELIETQRTVADLEAREHELENPEPQNGQDAAIDYEALAQVKTDLAKQREKLPALQLKVAEIEVTMDDVAQVIELWTGVPAVKIKETEYGRLQGLEDALKAHIIGQDEAVHLVAQAVKRSRADLSGRRRPASFIFVGPTGVG
;
A
#
# COMPACT_ATOMS: atom_id res chain seq x y z
N MET A 1 3.29 10.24 -3.69
CA MET A 1 4.30 11.29 -4.05
C MET A 1 3.74 12.70 -3.82
N TYR A 2 2.64 13.11 -4.44
CA TYR A 2 2.07 14.48 -4.34
C TYR A 2 1.67 14.90 -2.91
N LYS A 3 1.11 13.98 -2.10
CA LYS A 3 0.76 14.26 -0.69
C LYS A 3 1.97 14.75 0.11
N ARG A 4 3.15 14.14 -0.10
CA ARG A 4 4.38 14.56 0.57
C ARG A 4 4.90 15.90 0.05
N GLN A 5 4.69 16.20 -1.23
CA GLN A 5 5.02 17.52 -1.79
C GLN A 5 4.14 18.61 -1.18
N ALA A 6 2.83 18.37 -1.09
CA ALA A 6 1.89 19.28 -0.43
C ALA A 6 2.26 19.51 1.04
N GLN A 7 2.59 18.45 1.78
CA GLN A 7 3.06 18.55 3.16
C GLN A 7 4.33 19.41 3.28
N ARG A 8 5.33 19.20 2.41
CA ARG A 8 6.56 20.00 2.43
C ARG A 8 6.32 21.47 2.13
N ILE A 9 5.37 21.77 1.26
CA ILE A 9 4.95 23.16 0.99
C ILE A 9 4.30 23.76 2.26
N ALA A 10 3.36 23.04 2.87
CA ALA A 10 2.70 23.47 4.10
C ALA A 10 3.67 23.64 5.28
N GLU A 11 4.72 22.80 5.35
CA GLU A 11 5.79 22.91 6.36
C GLU A 11 6.83 24.00 6.04
N GLY A 12 6.72 24.71 4.91
CA GLY A 12 7.70 25.69 4.46
C GLY A 12 9.07 25.12 4.06
N LYS A 13 9.20 23.79 3.93
CA LYS A 13 10.45 23.09 3.59
C LYS A 13 10.67 22.98 2.08
N VAL A 14 10.47 24.09 1.37
CA VAL A 14 10.57 24.19 -0.07
C VAL A 14 11.29 25.49 -0.46
N PRO A 15 11.84 25.57 -1.71
CA PRO A 15 12.41 26.81 -2.22
C PRO A 15 11.43 28.00 -2.14
N ALA A 16 11.93 29.20 -1.93
CA ALA A 16 11.12 30.41 -1.74
C ALA A 16 10.00 30.61 -2.78
N ARG A 17 10.25 30.21 -4.04
CA ARG A 17 9.24 30.30 -5.13
C ARG A 17 8.03 29.39 -4.95
N LEU A 18 8.10 28.41 -4.05
CA LEU A 18 7.03 27.44 -3.80
C LEU A 18 6.36 27.62 -2.42
N GLN A 19 6.85 28.52 -1.59
CA GLN A 19 6.34 28.70 -0.20
C GLN A 19 4.90 29.18 -0.16
N ASP A 20 4.50 30.01 -1.16
CA ASP A 20 3.13 30.53 -1.24
C ASP A 20 2.22 29.68 -2.13
N LYS A 21 2.71 28.52 -2.63
CA LYS A 21 1.93 27.65 -3.49
C LYS A 21 1.07 26.68 -2.68
N GLU A 22 -0.10 26.39 -3.23
CA GLU A 22 -1.05 25.40 -2.69
C GLU A 22 -1.32 24.32 -3.72
N ILE A 23 -1.34 23.05 -3.29
CA ILE A 23 -1.66 21.92 -4.17
C ILE A 23 -3.09 21.47 -3.90
N PHE A 24 -3.93 21.54 -4.94
CA PHE A 24 -5.30 21.06 -4.91
C PHE A 24 -5.43 19.80 -5.76
N LEU A 25 -6.05 18.76 -5.19
CA LEU A 25 -6.43 17.56 -5.93
C LEU A 25 -7.70 17.86 -6.74
N LEU A 26 -7.60 17.72 -8.05
CA LEU A 26 -8.73 17.83 -8.95
C LEU A 26 -9.32 16.45 -9.22
N ASP A 27 -10.52 16.21 -8.72
CA ASP A 27 -11.30 15.02 -9.03
C ASP A 27 -12.15 15.25 -10.28
N MET A 28 -11.79 14.56 -11.36
CA MET A 28 -12.49 14.65 -12.64
C MET A 28 -13.92 14.09 -12.56
N THR A 29 -14.16 13.09 -11.71
CA THR A 29 -15.49 12.51 -11.51
C THR A 29 -16.44 13.54 -10.92
N SER A 30 -16.00 14.30 -9.94
CA SER A 30 -16.77 15.38 -9.32
C SER A 30 -17.08 16.51 -10.30
N LEU A 31 -16.20 16.80 -11.25
CA LEU A 31 -16.46 17.81 -12.30
C LEU A 31 -17.59 17.40 -13.25
N VAL A 32 -17.70 16.11 -13.56
CA VAL A 32 -18.72 15.56 -14.45
C VAL A 32 -20.05 15.35 -13.69
N ALA A 33 -19.98 15.06 -12.40
CA ALA A 33 -21.17 14.74 -11.60
C ALA A 33 -22.21 15.87 -11.64
N GLY A 34 -23.46 15.49 -11.94
CA GLY A 34 -24.60 16.44 -12.03
C GLY A 34 -24.60 17.36 -13.27
N THR A 35 -23.73 17.12 -14.25
CA THR A 35 -23.80 17.81 -15.55
C THR A 35 -24.60 16.95 -16.54
N GLN A 36 -25.81 17.38 -16.87
CA GLN A 36 -26.65 16.68 -17.86
C GLN A 36 -26.32 17.09 -19.31
N PHE A 37 -25.72 18.26 -19.49
CA PHE A 37 -25.40 18.82 -20.80
C PHE A 37 -23.91 19.20 -20.90
N ARG A 38 -23.35 18.99 -22.09
CA ARG A 38 -21.95 19.35 -22.41
C ARG A 38 -21.60 20.81 -22.02
N GLY A 39 -22.51 21.75 -22.26
CA GLY A 39 -22.27 23.16 -21.94
C GLY A 39 -22.07 23.44 -20.43
N GLN A 40 -22.72 22.71 -19.56
CA GLN A 40 -22.57 22.85 -18.10
C GLN A 40 -21.19 22.40 -17.64
N PHE A 41 -20.70 21.28 -18.17
CA PHE A 41 -19.34 20.79 -17.92
C PHE A 41 -18.29 21.78 -18.43
N GLU A 42 -18.43 22.25 -19.66
CA GLU A 42 -17.52 23.26 -20.24
C GLU A 42 -17.49 24.52 -19.39
N GLN A 43 -18.61 24.98 -18.89
CA GLN A 43 -18.71 26.15 -18.03
C GLN A 43 -18.00 25.94 -16.69
N ARG A 44 -18.15 24.76 -16.05
CA ARG A 44 -17.45 24.41 -14.81
C ARG A 44 -15.94 24.40 -15.01
N VAL A 45 -15.45 23.75 -16.07
CA VAL A 45 -14.01 23.69 -16.37
C VAL A 45 -13.45 25.10 -16.67
N LYS A 46 -14.18 25.93 -17.40
CA LYS A 46 -13.79 27.33 -17.63
C LYS A 46 -13.79 28.17 -16.36
N GLY A 47 -14.77 27.96 -15.46
CA GLY A 47 -14.82 28.58 -14.15
C GLY A 47 -13.60 28.22 -13.31
N LEU A 48 -13.29 26.92 -13.19
CA LEU A 48 -12.10 26.43 -12.51
C LEU A 48 -10.81 27.06 -13.03
N ILE A 49 -10.63 27.09 -14.36
CA ILE A 49 -9.45 27.72 -14.98
C ILE A 49 -9.37 29.20 -14.60
N SER A 50 -10.49 29.90 -14.58
CA SER A 50 -10.53 31.34 -14.24
C SER A 50 -10.18 31.58 -12.77
N GLU A 51 -10.65 30.73 -11.86
CA GLU A 51 -10.34 30.80 -10.43
C GLU A 51 -8.86 30.49 -10.16
N VAL A 52 -8.32 29.43 -10.75
CA VAL A 52 -6.90 29.06 -10.62
C VAL A 52 -5.99 30.17 -11.17
N LYS A 53 -6.38 30.78 -12.29
CA LYS A 53 -5.65 31.90 -12.87
C LYS A 53 -5.71 33.16 -11.98
N ALA A 54 -6.86 33.46 -11.39
CA ALA A 54 -7.02 34.61 -10.52
C ALA A 54 -6.22 34.46 -9.22
N ALA A 55 -6.21 33.25 -8.64
CA ALA A 55 -5.46 32.95 -7.42
C ALA A 55 -3.93 32.99 -7.64
N GLY A 56 -3.44 32.50 -8.76
CA GLY A 56 -2.02 32.57 -9.17
C GLY A 56 -1.04 31.71 -8.35
N ASN A 57 -1.45 31.20 -7.17
CA ASN A 57 -0.66 30.38 -6.28
C ASN A 57 -1.03 28.89 -6.31
N ILE A 58 -2.04 28.50 -7.09
CA ILE A 58 -2.57 27.14 -7.15
C ILE A 58 -1.78 26.26 -8.10
N ILE A 59 -1.46 25.06 -7.64
CA ILE A 59 -0.97 23.93 -8.45
C ILE A 59 -2.06 22.86 -8.42
N LEU A 60 -2.59 22.48 -9.58
CA LEU A 60 -3.56 21.40 -9.67
C LEU A 60 -2.84 20.06 -9.77
N PHE A 61 -3.19 19.11 -8.89
CA PHE A 61 -2.82 17.71 -9.05
C PHE A 61 -4.00 16.95 -9.66
N ILE A 62 -3.74 16.24 -10.76
CA ILE A 62 -4.74 15.46 -11.49
C ILE A 62 -4.26 14.02 -11.51
N ASP A 63 -4.95 13.16 -10.80
CA ASP A 63 -4.74 11.73 -10.89
C ASP A 63 -5.37 11.19 -12.16
N GLU A 64 -4.79 10.15 -12.75
CA GLU A 64 -5.25 9.58 -14.02
C GLU A 64 -5.45 10.66 -15.12
N ILE A 65 -4.46 11.54 -15.30
CA ILE A 65 -4.56 12.67 -16.24
C ILE A 65 -4.95 12.25 -17.67
N HIS A 66 -4.72 10.99 -18.03
CA HIS A 66 -5.16 10.43 -19.30
C HIS A 66 -6.69 10.45 -19.46
N SER A 67 -7.46 10.43 -18.36
CA SER A 67 -8.91 10.54 -18.38
C SER A 67 -9.41 11.84 -19.00
N ILE A 68 -8.62 12.91 -18.88
CA ILE A 68 -8.92 14.21 -19.50
C ILE A 68 -8.84 14.13 -21.02
N VAL A 69 -7.92 13.30 -21.55
CA VAL A 69 -7.62 13.19 -23.00
C VAL A 69 -8.43 12.08 -23.64
N GLY A 70 -8.57 10.92 -22.94
CA GLY A 70 -9.23 9.72 -23.45
C GLY A 70 -10.74 9.77 -23.51
N ALA A 71 -11.37 10.72 -22.84
CA ALA A 71 -12.79 10.94 -22.87
C ALA A 71 -13.33 11.42 -24.24
N GLY A 72 -12.50 11.45 -25.28
CA GLY A 72 -12.84 12.00 -26.62
C GLY A 72 -13.07 11.00 -27.74
N ASP A 73 -12.88 9.69 -27.52
CA ASP A 73 -12.93 8.68 -28.59
C ASP A 73 -14.33 8.08 -28.84
N SER A 74 -15.31 8.36 -28.01
CA SER A 74 -16.71 7.98 -28.26
C SER A 74 -17.51 9.21 -28.71
N ASP A 75 -18.27 9.06 -29.78
CA ASP A 75 -19.18 10.08 -30.34
C ASP A 75 -19.97 10.77 -29.21
N GLY A 76 -19.66 12.05 -28.93
CA GLY A 76 -20.37 12.86 -27.95
C GLY A 76 -19.68 13.05 -26.57
N SER A 77 -18.48 12.50 -26.33
CA SER A 77 -17.83 12.64 -25.03
C SER A 77 -17.22 14.03 -24.79
N MET A 78 -17.34 14.48 -23.55
CA MET A 78 -16.86 15.78 -23.05
C MET A 78 -15.33 15.80 -22.97
N ASN A 79 -14.66 16.44 -23.92
CA ASN A 79 -13.19 16.49 -23.95
C ASN A 79 -12.68 17.70 -23.14
N ALA A 80 -12.40 17.48 -21.84
CA ALA A 80 -11.84 18.50 -20.96
C ALA A 80 -10.47 18.99 -21.43
N ALA A 81 -9.69 18.13 -22.10
CA ALA A 81 -8.39 18.48 -22.64
C ALA A 81 -8.44 19.67 -23.60
N ASN A 82 -9.43 19.72 -24.48
CA ASN A 82 -9.55 20.81 -25.45
C ASN A 82 -9.83 22.16 -24.77
N ILE A 83 -10.46 22.17 -23.60
CA ILE A 83 -10.73 23.39 -22.82
C ILE A 83 -9.49 23.78 -22.01
N MET A 84 -8.77 22.80 -21.44
CA MET A 84 -7.59 23.04 -20.62
C MET A 84 -6.32 23.32 -21.44
N LYS A 85 -6.18 22.74 -22.63
CA LYS A 85 -5.01 22.94 -23.53
C LYS A 85 -4.62 24.40 -23.72
N PRO A 86 -5.53 25.35 -23.99
CA PRO A 86 -5.16 26.77 -24.17
C PRO A 86 -4.58 27.38 -22.89
N ALA A 87 -5.11 27.03 -21.72
CA ALA A 87 -4.63 27.54 -20.42
C ALA A 87 -3.25 26.95 -20.07
N LEU A 88 -3.06 25.65 -20.30
CA LEU A 88 -1.76 24.98 -20.15
C LEU A 88 -0.74 25.54 -21.13
N SER A 89 -1.13 25.75 -22.39
CA SER A 89 -0.21 26.22 -23.42
C SER A 89 0.28 27.66 -23.22
N ARG A 90 -0.50 28.48 -22.52
CA ARG A 90 -0.13 29.86 -22.18
C ARG A 90 0.57 29.98 -20.81
N GLY A 91 0.81 28.87 -20.12
CA GLY A 91 1.40 28.89 -18.78
C GLY A 91 0.53 29.55 -17.71
N GLN A 92 -0.80 29.61 -17.92
CA GLN A 92 -1.74 30.28 -17.04
C GLN A 92 -2.11 29.46 -15.83
N MET A 93 -1.78 28.16 -15.83
CA MET A 93 -2.00 27.23 -14.74
C MET A 93 -0.85 26.24 -14.64
N GLN A 94 -0.55 25.80 -13.43
CA GLN A 94 0.43 24.76 -13.16
C GLN A 94 -0.30 23.46 -12.81
N VAL A 95 0.10 22.37 -13.46
CA VAL A 95 -0.54 21.06 -13.28
C VAL A 95 0.53 20.00 -13.04
N ILE A 96 0.28 19.14 -12.08
CA ILE A 96 1.00 17.89 -11.85
C ILE A 96 0.04 16.76 -12.22
N GLY A 97 0.34 16.00 -13.26
CA GLY A 97 -0.46 14.84 -13.67
C GLY A 97 0.20 13.53 -13.28
N ALA A 98 -0.59 12.56 -12.82
CA ALA A 98 -0.16 11.19 -12.64
C ALA A 98 -0.85 10.28 -13.67
N THR A 99 -0.12 9.31 -14.20
CA THR A 99 -0.66 8.32 -15.16
C THR A 99 0.28 7.11 -15.24
N THR A 100 -0.18 6.02 -15.86
CA THR A 100 0.65 4.85 -16.15
C THR A 100 1.47 5.05 -17.43
N PHE A 101 2.55 4.29 -17.61
CA PHE A 101 3.36 4.33 -18.83
C PHE A 101 2.56 3.97 -20.09
N ALA A 102 1.66 3.00 -19.99
CA ALA A 102 0.85 2.55 -21.11
C ALA A 102 -0.10 3.66 -21.59
N GLU A 103 -0.74 4.33 -20.64
CA GLU A 103 -1.71 5.40 -20.91
C GLU A 103 -1.02 6.70 -21.32
N TYR A 104 0.17 7.00 -20.74
CA TYR A 104 0.99 8.12 -21.22
C TYR A 104 1.30 7.99 -22.71
N ARG A 105 1.80 6.82 -23.16
CA ARG A 105 2.10 6.55 -24.57
C ARG A 105 0.86 6.59 -25.45
N LYS A 106 -0.27 6.10 -24.94
CA LYS A 106 -1.50 6.01 -25.71
C LYS A 106 -2.17 7.38 -25.92
N TYR A 107 -2.18 8.23 -24.88
CA TYR A 107 -3.02 9.43 -24.85
C TYR A 107 -2.22 10.74 -24.80
N ILE A 108 -1.11 10.82 -24.08
CA ILE A 108 -0.35 12.06 -23.89
C ILE A 108 0.73 12.24 -24.95
N GLU A 109 1.55 11.23 -25.20
CA GLU A 109 2.65 11.26 -26.16
C GLU A 109 2.16 11.47 -27.60
N LYS A 110 0.97 10.98 -27.94
CA LYS A 110 0.37 11.18 -29.26
C LYS A 110 -0.21 12.57 -29.46
N ASP A 111 -0.46 13.31 -28.41
CA ASP A 111 -0.98 14.67 -28.47
C ASP A 111 0.18 15.68 -28.36
N SER A 112 0.68 16.14 -29.52
CA SER A 112 1.82 17.05 -29.60
C SER A 112 1.64 18.37 -28.84
N ALA A 113 0.41 18.79 -28.58
CA ALA A 113 0.12 19.99 -27.81
C ALA A 113 0.30 19.77 -26.29
N LEU A 114 -0.01 18.57 -25.79
CA LEU A 114 0.20 18.18 -24.39
C LEU A 114 1.66 17.75 -24.15
N GLU A 115 2.23 16.94 -25.04
CA GLU A 115 3.61 16.46 -24.93
C GLU A 115 4.61 17.61 -24.71
N ARG A 116 4.46 18.71 -25.46
CA ARG A 116 5.33 19.89 -25.34
C ARG A 116 5.11 20.71 -24.06
N ARG A 117 4.08 20.41 -23.27
CA ARG A 117 3.70 21.18 -22.07
C ARG A 117 3.95 20.46 -20.78
N PHE A 118 4.00 19.13 -20.82
CA PHE A 118 4.32 18.31 -19.69
C PHE A 118 5.76 17.80 -19.77
N GLN A 119 6.54 18.08 -18.73
CA GLN A 119 7.84 17.46 -18.55
C GLN A 119 7.61 16.07 -17.95
N PRO A 120 7.90 14.96 -18.66
CA PRO A 120 7.74 13.63 -18.12
C PRO A 120 8.76 13.38 -17.01
N VAL A 121 8.27 12.91 -15.86
CA VAL A 121 9.07 12.45 -14.73
C VAL A 121 8.80 10.97 -14.57
N LYS A 122 9.78 10.15 -14.96
CA LYS A 122 9.70 8.71 -14.82
C LYS A 122 9.82 8.32 -13.33
N VAL A 123 8.81 7.63 -12.83
CA VAL A 123 8.83 7.02 -11.49
C VAL A 123 9.02 5.52 -11.67
N GLU A 124 10.18 5.02 -11.30
CA GLU A 124 10.52 3.60 -11.40
C GLU A 124 10.09 2.84 -10.13
N GLU A 125 9.90 1.54 -10.28
CA GLU A 125 9.70 0.64 -9.16
C GLU A 125 10.93 0.68 -8.23
N PRO A 126 10.75 0.81 -6.91
CA PRO A 126 11.86 0.83 -5.97
C PRO A 126 12.57 -0.54 -5.94
N SER A 127 13.85 -0.52 -5.59
CA SER A 127 14.61 -1.76 -5.37
C SER A 127 14.08 -2.53 -4.15
N LEU A 128 14.44 -3.81 -4.03
CA LEU A 128 14.10 -4.61 -2.86
C LEU A 128 14.61 -3.97 -1.56
N LEU A 129 15.82 -3.42 -1.57
CA LEU A 129 16.42 -2.76 -0.40
C LEU A 129 15.65 -1.49 -0.03
N ASP A 130 15.34 -0.64 -1.01
CA ASP A 130 14.55 0.55 -0.77
C ASP A 130 13.14 0.20 -0.26
N THR A 131 12.54 -0.87 -0.79
CA THR A 131 11.23 -1.35 -0.34
C THR A 131 11.28 -1.83 1.11
N ILE A 132 12.32 -2.57 1.51
CA ILE A 132 12.51 -2.98 2.91
C ILE A 132 12.55 -1.76 3.84
N GLU A 133 13.29 -0.71 3.47
CA GLU A 133 13.35 0.51 4.27
C GLU A 133 12.00 1.26 4.30
N VAL A 134 11.26 1.25 3.20
CA VAL A 134 9.89 1.80 3.16
C VAL A 134 8.98 1.02 4.12
N ILE A 135 8.98 -0.32 4.05
CA ILE A 135 8.14 -1.16 4.91
C ILE A 135 8.52 -0.97 6.39
N LYS A 136 9.82 -0.93 6.73
CA LYS A 136 10.24 -0.63 8.11
C LYS A 136 9.72 0.73 8.61
N GLY A 137 9.68 1.72 7.72
CA GLY A 137 9.17 3.05 8.07
C GLY A 137 7.67 3.11 8.34
N ILE A 138 6.90 2.27 7.65
CA ILE A 138 5.43 2.27 7.76
C ILE A 138 4.88 1.20 8.69
N ARG A 139 5.64 0.15 9.02
CA ARG A 139 5.18 -1.00 9.81
C ARG A 139 4.53 -0.60 11.14
N VAL A 140 5.02 0.45 11.79
CA VAL A 140 4.50 0.94 13.08
C VAL A 140 3.00 1.27 13.00
N TYR A 141 2.53 1.76 11.85
CA TYR A 141 1.11 2.05 11.64
C TYR A 141 0.27 0.78 11.56
N TYR A 142 0.79 -0.27 10.90
CA TYR A 142 0.14 -1.57 10.79
C TYR A 142 0.19 -2.34 12.10
N GLU A 143 1.33 -2.34 12.79
CA GLU A 143 1.49 -2.90 14.14
C GLU A 143 0.47 -2.31 15.12
N LYS A 144 0.29 -0.99 15.08
CA LYS A 144 -0.69 -0.30 15.93
C LYS A 144 -2.14 -0.62 15.52
N HIS A 145 -2.41 -0.72 14.21
CA HIS A 145 -3.76 -0.98 13.70
C HIS A 145 -4.23 -2.39 14.02
N HIS A 146 -3.36 -3.38 13.81
CA HIS A 146 -3.68 -4.80 14.02
C HIS A 146 -3.32 -5.30 15.43
N CYS A 147 -2.70 -4.49 16.28
CA CYS A 147 -2.23 -4.85 17.62
C CYS A 147 -1.26 -6.05 17.60
N VAL A 148 -0.36 -6.10 16.64
CA VAL A 148 0.65 -7.17 16.47
C VAL A 148 2.03 -6.54 16.26
N ARG A 149 3.08 -7.33 16.43
CA ARG A 149 4.46 -6.93 16.20
C ARG A 149 5.02 -7.57 14.95
N VAL A 150 5.80 -6.83 14.15
CA VAL A 150 6.41 -7.35 12.91
C VAL A 150 7.93 -7.30 13.01
N PRO A 151 8.61 -8.42 13.27
CA PRO A 151 10.07 -8.47 13.36
C PRO A 151 10.78 -8.12 12.05
N ASP A 152 11.98 -7.52 12.11
CA ASP A 152 12.78 -7.16 10.92
C ASP A 152 13.03 -8.33 9.93
N PRO A 153 13.29 -9.57 10.38
CA PRO A 153 13.40 -10.71 9.49
C PRO A 153 12.13 -10.98 8.68
N ILE A 154 10.96 -10.79 9.32
CA ILE A 154 9.66 -10.96 8.65
C ILE A 154 9.44 -9.87 7.61
N VAL A 155 9.76 -8.60 7.91
CA VAL A 155 9.73 -7.51 6.93
C VAL A 155 10.56 -7.85 5.68
N THR A 156 11.78 -8.34 5.89
CA THR A 156 12.66 -8.75 4.78
C THR A 156 12.07 -9.90 3.97
N SER A 157 11.42 -10.85 4.65
CA SER A 157 10.78 -12.00 4.02
C SER A 157 9.54 -11.57 3.23
N ILE A 158 8.70 -10.71 3.77
CA ILE A 158 7.52 -10.14 3.09
C ILE A 158 7.93 -9.52 1.75
N VAL A 159 8.96 -8.67 1.73
CA VAL A 159 9.41 -8.01 0.49
C VAL A 159 9.94 -9.02 -0.52
N LYS A 160 10.77 -9.98 -0.10
CA LYS A 160 11.33 -11.01 -0.98
C LYS A 160 10.26 -11.94 -1.54
N LEU A 161 9.31 -12.35 -0.69
CA LEU A 161 8.25 -13.26 -1.08
C LEU A 161 7.20 -12.57 -1.96
N SER A 162 6.87 -11.31 -1.69
CA SER A 162 5.98 -10.53 -2.55
C SER A 162 6.56 -10.35 -3.95
N GLU A 163 7.86 -10.07 -4.07
CA GLU A 163 8.53 -9.98 -5.37
C GLU A 163 8.51 -11.32 -6.13
N ARG A 164 8.67 -12.41 -5.40
CA ARG A 164 8.78 -13.75 -5.99
C ARG A 164 7.44 -14.35 -6.43
N TYR A 165 6.40 -14.20 -5.62
CA TYR A 165 5.12 -14.89 -5.80
C TYR A 165 4.00 -14.01 -6.33
N ILE A 166 4.06 -12.68 -6.11
CA ILE A 166 3.05 -11.74 -6.58
C ILE A 166 3.59 -11.02 -7.82
N THR A 167 3.14 -11.44 -9.00
CA THR A 167 3.67 -10.98 -10.30
C THR A 167 2.77 -9.96 -11.00
N ASP A 168 1.54 -9.80 -10.55
CA ASP A 168 0.51 -8.93 -11.13
C ASP A 168 0.55 -7.49 -10.60
N ARG A 169 1.38 -7.21 -9.58
CA ARG A 169 1.53 -5.91 -8.94
C ARG A 169 2.99 -5.51 -8.79
N PHE A 170 3.24 -4.24 -8.52
CA PHE A 170 4.58 -3.66 -8.37
C PHE A 170 4.92 -3.37 -6.90
N LEU A 171 6.23 -3.29 -6.60
CA LEU A 171 6.71 -2.77 -5.34
C LEU A 171 6.52 -1.24 -5.28
N PRO A 172 6.26 -0.64 -4.13
CA PRO A 172 6.14 -1.28 -2.80
C PRO A 172 4.75 -1.84 -2.50
N ASP A 173 3.72 -1.56 -3.31
CA ASP A 173 2.31 -1.81 -3.00
C ASP A 173 2.05 -3.29 -2.67
N LYS A 174 2.52 -4.23 -3.49
CA LYS A 174 2.37 -5.67 -3.23
C LYS A 174 2.98 -6.14 -1.90
N ALA A 175 4.06 -5.49 -1.44
CA ALA A 175 4.66 -5.81 -0.16
C ALA A 175 3.91 -5.17 1.01
N ILE A 176 3.30 -3.99 0.79
CA ILE A 176 2.43 -3.31 1.75
C ILE A 176 1.15 -4.11 1.95
N ASP A 177 0.50 -4.54 0.86
CA ASP A 177 -0.70 -5.37 0.92
C ASP A 177 -0.43 -6.70 1.64
N LEU A 178 0.72 -7.34 1.35
CA LEU A 178 1.12 -8.58 2.02
C LEU A 178 1.40 -8.37 3.52
N LEU A 179 1.99 -7.23 3.90
CA LEU A 179 2.18 -6.87 5.31
C LEU A 179 0.84 -6.70 6.02
N ASP A 180 -0.08 -5.95 5.43
CA ASP A 180 -1.40 -5.68 6.00
C ASP A 180 -2.17 -6.97 6.24
N GLU A 181 -2.25 -7.82 5.23
CA GLU A 181 -2.98 -9.09 5.30
C GLU A 181 -2.30 -10.10 6.25
N ALA A 182 -0.95 -10.13 6.29
CA ALA A 182 -0.23 -10.97 7.25
C ALA A 182 -0.47 -10.53 8.70
N CYS A 183 -0.55 -9.21 8.96
CA CYS A 183 -0.92 -8.67 10.27
C CYS A 183 -2.37 -9.00 10.62
N ALA A 184 -3.30 -8.91 9.66
CA ALA A 184 -4.70 -9.30 9.84
C ALA A 184 -4.85 -10.79 10.14
N CYS A 185 -4.13 -11.66 9.40
CA CYS A 185 -4.11 -13.10 9.62
C CYS A 185 -3.59 -13.45 11.04
N CYS A 186 -2.52 -12.79 11.48
CA CYS A 186 -1.99 -12.94 12.82
C CYS A 186 -3.00 -12.49 13.89
N ASN A 187 -3.64 -11.33 13.69
CA ASN A 187 -4.67 -10.81 14.59
C ASN A 187 -5.83 -11.81 14.75
N LEU A 188 -6.38 -12.34 13.65
CA LEU A 188 -7.49 -13.29 13.67
C LEU A 188 -7.16 -14.61 14.37
N ARG A 189 -5.89 -15.01 14.37
CA ARG A 189 -5.42 -16.22 15.04
C ARG A 189 -5.34 -16.07 16.58
N HIS A 190 -5.26 -14.84 17.07
CA HIS A 190 -5.05 -14.52 18.49
C HIS A 190 -6.28 -13.85 19.11
N PRO A 191 -7.19 -14.62 19.74
CA PRO A 191 -8.41 -14.08 20.34
C PRO A 191 -8.15 -13.09 21.47
N GLU A 192 -6.96 -13.12 22.07
CA GLU A 192 -6.52 -12.20 23.12
C GLU A 192 -6.51 -10.74 22.65
N ILE A 193 -6.27 -10.51 21.35
CA ILE A 193 -6.30 -9.18 20.76
C ILE A 193 -7.73 -8.65 20.74
N THR A 194 -8.68 -9.48 20.34
CA THR A 194 -10.10 -9.12 20.32
C THR A 194 -10.57 -8.83 21.74
N GLU A 195 -10.20 -9.67 22.71
CA GLU A 195 -10.55 -9.46 24.13
C GLU A 195 -9.97 -8.14 24.65
N LEU A 196 -8.73 -7.78 24.28
CA LEU A 196 -8.12 -6.51 24.66
C LEU A 196 -8.90 -5.32 24.09
N ILE A 197 -9.26 -5.36 22.81
CA ILE A 197 -10.00 -4.28 22.14
C ILE A 197 -11.38 -4.11 22.75
N GLU A 198 -12.10 -5.21 22.99
CA GLU A 198 -13.43 -5.19 23.63
C GLU A 198 -13.35 -4.66 25.06
N THR A 199 -12.33 -5.09 25.83
CA THR A 199 -12.11 -4.59 27.20
C THR A 199 -11.80 -3.09 27.20
N GLN A 200 -10.96 -2.60 26.30
CA GLN A 200 -10.66 -1.18 26.15
C GLN A 200 -11.90 -0.36 25.78
N ARG A 201 -12.72 -0.88 24.86
CA ARG A 201 -13.98 -0.24 24.49
C ARG A 201 -14.95 -0.18 25.66
N THR A 202 -15.10 -1.29 26.39
CA THR A 202 -15.96 -1.35 27.58
C THR A 202 -15.50 -0.35 28.66
N VAL A 203 -14.19 -0.22 28.86
CA VAL A 203 -13.64 0.79 29.79
C VAL A 203 -13.98 2.19 29.34
N ALA A 204 -13.80 2.52 28.05
CA ALA A 204 -14.13 3.84 27.53
C ALA A 204 -15.64 4.16 27.64
N ASP A 205 -16.49 3.18 27.34
CA ASP A 205 -17.95 3.33 27.47
C ASP A 205 -18.38 3.52 28.95
N LEU A 206 -17.73 2.79 29.88
CA LEU A 206 -17.99 2.96 31.31
C LEU A 206 -17.47 4.29 31.85
N GLU A 207 -16.32 4.79 31.38
CA GLU A 207 -15.78 6.10 31.72
C GLU A 207 -16.69 7.24 31.24
N ALA A 208 -17.21 7.12 30.00
CA ALA A 208 -18.18 8.08 29.47
C ALA A 208 -19.45 8.10 30.32
N ARG A 209 -19.96 6.91 30.70
CA ARG A 209 -21.15 6.79 31.53
C ARG A 209 -20.92 7.28 32.99
N GLU A 210 -19.73 7.07 33.54
CA GLU A 210 -19.34 7.61 34.84
C GLU A 210 -19.40 9.15 34.80
N HIS A 211 -18.83 9.75 33.75
CA HIS A 211 -18.82 11.21 33.55
C HIS A 211 -20.25 11.78 33.38
N GLU A 212 -21.13 11.10 32.67
CA GLU A 212 -22.55 11.50 32.53
C GLU A 212 -23.30 11.45 33.87
N LEU A 213 -23.05 10.40 34.67
CA LEU A 213 -23.69 10.26 35.99
C LEU A 213 -23.14 11.22 37.03
N GLU A 214 -21.86 11.60 36.95
CA GLU A 214 -21.26 12.62 37.83
C GLU A 214 -21.68 14.04 37.46
N ASN A 215 -21.98 14.31 36.19
CA ASN A 215 -22.36 15.61 35.68
C ASN A 215 -23.69 15.53 34.90
N PRO A 216 -24.81 15.23 35.58
CA PRO A 216 -26.11 15.10 34.93
C PRO A 216 -26.54 16.44 34.32
N GLU A 217 -26.94 16.41 33.04
CA GLU A 217 -27.49 17.63 32.40
C GLU A 217 -28.79 18.08 33.10
N PRO A 218 -28.95 19.36 33.38
CA PRO A 218 -30.15 19.86 34.04
C PRO A 218 -31.37 19.65 33.15
N GLN A 219 -32.33 18.84 33.60
CA GLN A 219 -33.60 18.64 32.94
C GLN A 219 -34.62 19.62 33.51
N ASN A 220 -35.26 20.42 32.62
CA ASN A 220 -36.34 21.39 32.98
C ASN A 220 -35.96 22.47 33.99
N GLY A 221 -34.68 22.89 34.06
CA GLY A 221 -34.28 23.98 34.96
C GLY A 221 -34.17 23.61 36.44
N GLN A 222 -34.17 22.33 36.77
CA GLN A 222 -33.82 21.79 38.09
C GLN A 222 -32.55 20.96 38.00
N ASP A 223 -31.66 21.08 38.99
CA ASP A 223 -30.46 20.26 39.09
C ASP A 223 -30.87 18.78 39.19
N ALA A 224 -30.41 17.97 38.24
CA ALA A 224 -30.70 16.55 38.27
C ALA A 224 -29.96 15.89 39.45
N ALA A 225 -30.68 15.08 40.24
CA ALA A 225 -30.08 14.37 41.36
C ALA A 225 -29.12 13.26 40.83
N ILE A 226 -27.93 13.22 41.42
CA ILE A 226 -26.94 12.16 41.09
C ILE A 226 -27.48 10.79 41.57
N ASP A 227 -27.53 9.82 40.68
CA ASP A 227 -27.85 8.43 41.02
C ASP A 227 -26.60 7.75 41.57
N TYR A 228 -26.44 7.79 42.88
CA TYR A 228 -25.27 7.20 43.56
C TYR A 228 -25.20 5.68 43.45
N GLU A 229 -26.33 4.99 43.29
CA GLU A 229 -26.36 3.51 43.17
C GLU A 229 -25.85 3.10 41.79
N ALA A 230 -26.33 3.72 40.73
CA ALA A 230 -25.83 3.52 39.36
C ALA A 230 -24.36 3.90 39.24
N LEU A 231 -23.93 5.02 39.84
CA LEU A 231 -22.54 5.43 39.86
C LEU A 231 -21.61 4.45 40.57
N ALA A 232 -22.03 3.88 41.72
CA ALA A 232 -21.26 2.89 42.44
C ALA A 232 -21.11 1.57 41.63
N GLN A 233 -22.16 1.17 40.91
CA GLN A 233 -22.12 0.02 40.02
C GLN A 233 -21.14 0.22 38.89
N VAL A 234 -21.22 1.35 38.16
CA VAL A 234 -20.32 1.69 37.06
C VAL A 234 -18.86 1.73 37.55
N LYS A 235 -18.57 2.34 38.70
CA LYS A 235 -17.21 2.38 39.28
C LYS A 235 -16.69 0.98 39.62
N THR A 236 -17.55 0.10 40.12
CA THR A 236 -17.17 -1.27 40.43
C THR A 236 -16.81 -2.05 39.15
N ASP A 237 -17.62 -1.93 38.12
CA ASP A 237 -17.39 -2.63 36.84
C ASP A 237 -16.17 -2.05 36.11
N LEU A 238 -15.97 -0.75 36.18
CA LEU A 238 -14.79 -0.07 35.64
C LEU A 238 -13.50 -0.54 36.33
N ALA A 239 -13.51 -0.68 37.67
CA ALA A 239 -12.37 -1.21 38.43
C ALA A 239 -12.02 -2.63 37.99
N LYS A 240 -13.02 -3.52 37.83
CA LYS A 240 -12.83 -4.92 37.37
C LYS A 240 -12.21 -4.96 35.96
N GLN A 241 -12.70 -4.13 35.03
CA GLN A 241 -12.17 -4.12 33.66
C GLN A 241 -10.76 -3.54 33.61
N ARG A 242 -10.48 -2.47 34.39
CA ARG A 242 -9.14 -1.89 34.49
C ARG A 242 -8.10 -2.86 35.06
N GLU A 243 -8.50 -3.75 35.98
CA GLU A 243 -7.62 -4.78 36.56
C GLU A 243 -7.18 -5.82 35.51
N LYS A 244 -8.05 -6.13 34.52
CA LYS A 244 -7.74 -7.11 33.45
C LYS A 244 -6.81 -6.54 32.38
N LEU A 245 -6.88 -5.23 32.11
CA LEU A 245 -6.16 -4.58 31.01
C LEU A 245 -4.64 -4.83 31.01
N PRO A 246 -3.89 -4.68 32.14
CA PRO A 246 -2.44 -4.87 32.12
C PRO A 246 -2.01 -6.28 31.72
N ALA A 247 -2.75 -7.29 32.18
CA ALA A 247 -2.46 -8.69 31.87
C ALA A 247 -2.71 -9.00 30.38
N LEU A 248 -3.78 -8.45 29.79
CA LEU A 248 -4.07 -8.58 28.37
C LEU A 248 -3.08 -7.82 27.52
N GLN A 249 -2.70 -6.60 27.93
CA GLN A 249 -1.69 -5.79 27.22
C GLN A 249 -0.33 -6.50 27.15
N LEU A 250 0.11 -7.14 28.25
CA LEU A 250 1.34 -7.92 28.28
C LEU A 250 1.29 -9.11 27.31
N LYS A 251 0.18 -9.87 27.31
CA LYS A 251 0.01 -11.00 26.38
C LYS A 251 0.03 -10.55 24.92
N VAL A 252 -0.70 -9.49 24.60
CA VAL A 252 -0.78 -8.96 23.24
C VAL A 252 0.55 -8.37 22.78
N ALA A 253 1.33 -7.77 23.67
CA ALA A 253 2.65 -7.22 23.34
C ALA A 253 3.68 -8.27 22.89
N GLU A 254 3.46 -9.55 23.20
CA GLU A 254 4.29 -10.67 22.78
C GLU A 254 3.87 -11.29 21.45
N ILE A 255 2.72 -10.89 20.91
CA ILE A 255 2.20 -11.44 19.65
C ILE A 255 2.98 -10.87 18.47
N GLU A 256 3.63 -11.77 17.74
CA GLU A 256 4.43 -11.41 16.56
C GLU A 256 3.90 -12.11 15.30
N VAL A 257 3.94 -11.38 14.18
CA VAL A 257 3.70 -11.95 12.86
C VAL A 257 4.79 -12.95 12.53
N THR A 258 4.39 -14.13 12.09
CA THR A 258 5.27 -15.25 11.78
C THR A 258 5.38 -15.51 10.28
N MET A 259 6.35 -16.36 9.89
CA MET A 259 6.43 -16.84 8.50
C MET A 259 5.22 -17.66 8.08
N ASP A 260 4.51 -18.24 9.04
CA ASP A 260 3.30 -19.01 8.79
C ASP A 260 2.16 -18.11 8.33
N ASP A 261 2.01 -16.95 8.95
CA ASP A 261 1.02 -15.97 8.55
C ASP A 261 1.29 -15.45 7.14
N VAL A 262 2.54 -15.09 6.84
CA VAL A 262 2.95 -14.62 5.50
C VAL A 262 2.74 -15.71 4.44
N ALA A 263 3.11 -16.95 4.75
CA ALA A 263 2.98 -18.06 3.79
C ALA A 263 1.52 -18.42 3.53
N GLN A 264 0.66 -18.35 4.55
CA GLN A 264 -0.77 -18.61 4.41
C GLN A 264 -1.45 -17.57 3.51
N VAL A 265 -1.11 -16.30 3.65
CA VAL A 265 -1.63 -15.23 2.78
C VAL A 265 -1.19 -15.45 1.33
N ILE A 266 0.08 -15.78 1.09
CA ILE A 266 0.57 -16.05 -0.26
C ILE A 266 -0.12 -17.29 -0.86
N GLU A 267 -0.34 -18.35 -0.06
CA GLU A 267 -1.10 -19.52 -0.49
C GLU A 267 -2.51 -19.14 -0.92
N LEU A 268 -3.19 -18.30 -0.14
CA LEU A 268 -4.54 -17.82 -0.44
C LEU A 268 -4.59 -17.04 -1.77
N TRP A 269 -3.59 -16.19 -2.02
CA TRP A 269 -3.58 -15.34 -3.22
C TRP A 269 -3.09 -16.05 -4.48
N THR A 270 -2.12 -16.96 -4.34
CA THR A 270 -1.41 -17.55 -5.49
C THR A 270 -1.72 -19.02 -5.70
N GLY A 271 -2.34 -19.69 -4.71
CA GLY A 271 -2.54 -21.14 -4.72
C GLY A 271 -1.26 -21.96 -4.50
N VAL A 272 -0.12 -21.32 -4.21
CA VAL A 272 1.14 -22.03 -3.92
C VAL A 272 1.13 -22.49 -2.46
N PRO A 273 1.24 -23.82 -2.18
CA PRO A 273 1.16 -24.34 -0.81
C PRO A 273 2.18 -23.68 0.15
N ALA A 274 1.72 -23.31 1.36
CA ALA A 274 2.54 -22.65 2.38
C ALA A 274 3.82 -23.43 2.73
N VAL A 275 3.78 -24.75 2.71
CA VAL A 275 4.95 -25.61 2.92
C VAL A 275 6.06 -25.31 1.93
N LYS A 276 5.71 -25.13 0.64
CA LYS A 276 6.69 -24.79 -0.42
C LYS A 276 7.26 -23.38 -0.27
N ILE A 277 6.53 -22.47 0.34
CA ILE A 277 6.95 -21.08 0.58
C ILE A 277 7.95 -21.03 1.74
N LYS A 278 7.71 -21.83 2.78
CA LYS A 278 8.58 -21.93 3.97
C LYS A 278 9.89 -22.64 3.74
N GLU A 279 9.93 -23.59 2.80
CA GLU A 279 11.17 -24.26 2.44
C GLU A 279 12.19 -23.23 1.95
N THR A 280 13.24 -23.01 2.75
CA THR A 280 14.31 -22.12 2.36
C THR A 280 14.92 -22.59 1.05
N GLU A 281 15.23 -21.67 0.11
CA GLU A 281 15.93 -22.01 -1.15
C GLU A 281 17.19 -22.83 -0.89
N TYR A 282 17.83 -22.59 0.24
CA TYR A 282 19.03 -23.31 0.67
C TYR A 282 18.75 -24.79 0.97
N GLY A 283 17.63 -25.12 1.65
CA GLY A 283 17.23 -26.51 1.90
C GLY A 283 16.90 -27.26 0.60
N ARG A 284 16.17 -26.61 -0.31
CA ARG A 284 15.88 -27.18 -1.65
C ARG A 284 17.15 -27.37 -2.49
N LEU A 285 18.08 -26.44 -2.41
CA LEU A 285 19.35 -26.52 -3.14
C LEU A 285 20.28 -27.58 -2.56
N GLN A 286 20.26 -27.83 -1.24
CA GLN A 286 21.02 -28.93 -0.64
C GLN A 286 20.53 -30.28 -1.10
N GLY A 287 19.23 -30.53 -1.13
CA GLY A 287 18.62 -31.79 -1.57
C GLY A 287 18.47 -31.94 -3.09
N LEU A 288 18.86 -30.95 -3.91
CA LEU A 288 18.65 -30.97 -5.36
C LEU A 288 19.36 -32.15 -6.03
N GLU A 289 20.58 -32.44 -5.63
CA GLU A 289 21.37 -33.52 -6.19
C GLU A 289 20.72 -34.88 -5.91
N ASP A 290 20.30 -35.11 -4.66
CA ASP A 290 19.64 -36.36 -4.25
C ASP A 290 18.29 -36.54 -4.93
N ALA A 291 17.52 -35.43 -5.04
CA ALA A 291 16.25 -35.46 -5.76
C ALA A 291 16.40 -35.77 -7.26
N LEU A 292 17.44 -35.27 -7.91
CA LEU A 292 17.75 -35.60 -9.29
C LEU A 292 18.21 -37.07 -9.43
N LYS A 293 19.07 -37.58 -8.54
CA LYS A 293 19.53 -38.98 -8.54
C LYS A 293 18.41 -39.97 -8.28
N ALA A 294 17.36 -39.59 -7.58
CA ALA A 294 16.18 -40.44 -7.39
C ALA A 294 15.43 -40.74 -8.70
N HIS A 295 15.55 -39.87 -9.70
CA HIS A 295 14.85 -39.99 -10.99
C HIS A 295 15.78 -40.35 -12.14
N ILE A 296 17.09 -40.01 -12.04
CA ILE A 296 18.08 -40.22 -13.10
C ILE A 296 19.08 -41.27 -12.62
N ILE A 297 19.08 -42.43 -13.28
CA ILE A 297 19.94 -43.54 -12.90
C ILE A 297 21.18 -43.57 -13.81
N GLY A 298 22.37 -43.64 -13.22
CA GLY A 298 23.63 -43.92 -13.94
C GLY A 298 24.29 -42.69 -14.58
N GLN A 299 23.87 -41.44 -14.25
CA GLN A 299 24.46 -40.20 -14.76
C GLN A 299 24.91 -39.28 -13.59
N ASP A 300 25.55 -39.85 -12.58
CA ASP A 300 25.87 -39.14 -11.31
C ASP A 300 26.74 -37.93 -11.52
N GLU A 301 27.72 -37.97 -12.44
CA GLU A 301 28.60 -36.84 -12.73
C GLU A 301 27.87 -35.68 -13.40
N ALA A 302 27.00 -36.00 -14.37
CA ALA A 302 26.18 -35.00 -15.06
C ALA A 302 25.18 -34.34 -14.07
N VAL A 303 24.54 -35.12 -13.22
CA VAL A 303 23.62 -34.63 -12.17
C VAL A 303 24.36 -33.73 -11.19
N HIS A 304 25.56 -34.11 -10.74
CA HIS A 304 26.41 -33.32 -9.86
C HIS A 304 26.77 -31.94 -10.46
N LEU A 305 27.21 -31.92 -11.73
CA LEU A 305 27.56 -30.68 -12.43
C LEU A 305 26.36 -29.76 -12.61
N VAL A 306 25.21 -30.31 -12.96
CA VAL A 306 23.96 -29.54 -13.07
C VAL A 306 23.56 -28.97 -11.71
N ALA A 307 23.56 -29.77 -10.65
CA ALA A 307 23.23 -29.33 -9.29
C ALA A 307 24.19 -28.24 -8.81
N GLN A 308 25.47 -28.35 -9.05
CA GLN A 308 26.46 -27.32 -8.72
C GLN A 308 26.23 -26.01 -9.49
N ALA A 309 25.96 -26.09 -10.79
CA ALA A 309 25.74 -24.91 -11.61
C ALA A 309 24.47 -24.18 -11.19
N VAL A 310 23.40 -24.89 -10.86
CA VAL A 310 22.16 -24.30 -10.31
C VAL A 310 22.44 -23.68 -8.95
N LYS A 311 23.16 -24.36 -8.05
CA LYS A 311 23.56 -23.82 -6.73
C LYS A 311 24.35 -22.52 -6.88
N ARG A 312 25.33 -22.46 -7.80
CA ARG A 312 26.13 -21.25 -8.08
C ARG A 312 25.28 -20.11 -8.63
N SER A 313 24.40 -20.41 -9.63
CA SER A 313 23.53 -19.40 -10.23
C SER A 313 22.56 -18.79 -9.22
N ARG A 314 22.15 -19.53 -8.19
CA ARG A 314 21.27 -19.06 -7.11
C ARG A 314 22.01 -18.38 -5.96
N ALA A 315 23.30 -18.72 -5.74
CA ALA A 315 24.16 -18.09 -4.73
C ALA A 315 24.76 -16.76 -5.21
N ASP A 316 24.61 -16.40 -6.48
CA ASP A 316 25.15 -15.16 -7.03
C ASP A 316 24.43 -13.92 -6.43
N LEU A 317 25.16 -13.19 -5.60
CA LEU A 317 24.72 -11.99 -4.89
C LEU A 317 24.63 -10.74 -5.79
N SER A 318 24.95 -10.86 -7.08
CA SER A 318 25.07 -9.72 -8.01
C SER A 318 23.73 -9.09 -8.46
N GLY A 319 22.60 -9.63 -8.00
CA GLY A 319 21.26 -9.09 -8.28
C GLY A 319 20.74 -9.34 -9.71
N ARG A 320 21.59 -9.82 -10.62
CA ARG A 320 21.19 -10.19 -11.99
C ARG A 320 21.09 -11.72 -12.08
N ARG A 321 19.90 -12.26 -11.86
CA ARG A 321 19.62 -13.68 -12.03
C ARG A 321 19.77 -14.05 -13.51
N ARG A 322 20.92 -14.61 -13.90
CA ARG A 322 21.11 -15.19 -15.23
C ARG A 322 20.70 -16.67 -15.18
N PRO A 323 19.83 -17.14 -16.06
CA PRO A 323 19.50 -18.56 -16.16
C PRO A 323 20.76 -19.35 -16.51
N ALA A 324 20.97 -20.49 -15.86
CA ALA A 324 22.05 -21.40 -16.21
C ALA A 324 21.69 -22.11 -17.53
N SER A 325 22.57 -22.04 -18.52
CA SER A 325 22.41 -22.71 -19.79
C SER A 325 23.33 -23.95 -19.81
N PHE A 326 22.81 -25.09 -20.27
CA PHE A 326 23.52 -26.35 -20.32
C PHE A 326 23.52 -26.91 -21.74
N ILE A 327 24.61 -27.53 -22.12
CA ILE A 327 24.72 -28.34 -23.35
C ILE A 327 25.14 -29.74 -22.90
N PHE A 328 24.28 -30.72 -23.13
CA PHE A 328 24.57 -32.13 -22.88
C PHE A 328 25.10 -32.74 -24.16
N VAL A 329 26.28 -33.39 -24.09
CA VAL A 329 26.95 -34.03 -25.23
C VAL A 329 27.26 -35.47 -24.86
N GLY A 330 26.80 -36.40 -25.67
CA GLY A 330 27.03 -37.81 -25.45
C GLY A 330 26.69 -38.65 -26.69
N PRO A 331 27.04 -39.98 -26.70
CA PRO A 331 26.61 -40.88 -27.73
C PRO A 331 25.08 -41.02 -27.79
N THR A 332 24.56 -41.44 -28.96
CA THR A 332 23.12 -41.71 -29.12
C THR A 332 22.65 -42.82 -28.17
N GLY A 333 21.57 -42.61 -27.44
CA GLY A 333 20.92 -43.59 -26.57
C GLY A 333 21.39 -43.64 -25.12
N VAL A 334 22.12 -42.63 -24.65
CA VAL A 334 22.59 -42.54 -23.23
C VAL A 334 21.72 -41.70 -22.32
N GLY A 335 20.56 -41.23 -22.78
CA GLY A 335 19.59 -40.46 -21.99
C GLY A 335 19.22 -39.12 -22.57
#